data_a846ede7be40c0bff115c1edbad98a1c
#
_entry.id   a846ede7be40c0bff115c1edbad98a1c
#
_cell.length_a   1.000
_cell.length_b   1.000
_cell.length_c   1.000
_cell.angle_alpha   90.00
_cell.angle_beta   90.00
_cell.angle_gamma   90.00
#
_symmetry.space_group_name_H-M   'P 1'
#
loop_
_entity.id
_entity.type
_entity.pdbx_description
1 polymer ?
#
loop_
_entity_poly.entity_id
_entity_poly.type
_entity_poly.pdbx_seq_one_letter_code
_entity_poly.pdbx_strand_id
1 'polypeptide(L)'
;RETSWDFEKLSLIDGKDLKSAYENYCNHWRDNFVQLHKNEEELNRLFIEIYDLQDEMDEKVTFDDITILKKEAKIVQIDNSIPKEFLREAEKYLYDRGVSLEFNKDELVKQFLSYAVGCIMGRYSINKSRLIIANSDDILELSENKFIVKGSDGEIRQEIESKFLPDEFGIIPITDEKDFSNDIVEKVKEFIKFVYGEENLKDNLNFIAEALGNKDNKPAEEIIRTYFIKDFYSDHLQRYQKRPIYWLMNSGKKNAFSCLFYMHRYEPLTVARVRADYLIPYQEMLENKRKFIERQLSDDDISAKEKKNIEKQLKELDT
;
A
#
# COMPACT_ATOMS: atom_id res chain seq x y z
N ARG A 1 7.61 8.09 -6.66
CA ARG A 1 6.90 6.79 -6.77
C ARG A 1 7.85 5.63 -6.57
N GLU A 2 7.34 4.54 -6.05
CA GLU A 2 8.06 3.28 -5.79
C GLU A 2 8.76 2.71 -7.04
N THR A 3 8.27 3.02 -8.23
CA THR A 3 8.83 2.60 -9.51
C THR A 3 9.82 3.61 -10.12
N SER A 4 10.05 4.73 -9.46
CA SER A 4 11.03 5.72 -9.87
C SER A 4 12.43 5.25 -9.45
N TRP A 5 13.42 5.42 -10.30
CA TRP A 5 14.80 5.00 -9.99
C TRP A 5 15.43 5.79 -8.84
N ASP A 6 14.96 7.01 -8.62
CA ASP A 6 15.35 7.94 -7.57
C ASP A 6 14.46 7.85 -6.31
N PHE A 7 13.58 6.83 -6.24
CA PHE A 7 12.70 6.64 -5.08
C PHE A 7 13.51 6.39 -3.82
N GLU A 8 13.31 7.23 -2.83
CA GLU A 8 13.98 7.11 -1.53
C GLU A 8 13.05 6.55 -0.45
N LYS A 9 11.91 7.20 -0.24
CA LYS A 9 10.96 6.89 0.82
C LYS A 9 9.57 7.38 0.44
N LEU A 10 8.55 6.76 0.96
CA LEU A 10 7.17 7.20 0.75
C LEU A 10 6.83 8.34 1.72
N SER A 11 6.46 9.51 1.20
CA SER A 11 6.12 10.69 2.02
C SER A 11 4.87 10.48 2.90
N LEU A 12 4.01 9.52 2.54
CA LEU A 12 2.80 9.22 3.33
C LEU A 12 3.09 8.62 4.70
N ILE A 13 4.33 8.22 5.02
CA ILE A 13 4.68 7.74 6.36
C ILE A 13 5.13 8.87 7.30
N ASP A 14 5.23 10.11 6.81
CA ASP A 14 5.68 11.26 7.57
C ASP A 14 4.46 12.08 8.06
N GLY A 15 3.85 11.66 9.17
CA GLY A 15 2.69 12.32 9.79
C GLY A 15 2.33 11.70 11.13
N LYS A 16 1.43 12.34 11.89
CA LYS A 16 0.91 11.74 13.13
C LYS A 16 -0.08 10.61 12.87
N ASP A 17 -0.77 10.67 11.74
CA ASP A 17 -1.72 9.68 11.23
C ASP A 17 -1.73 9.75 9.70
N LEU A 18 -2.31 8.72 9.05
CA LEU A 18 -2.33 8.61 7.59
C LEU A 18 -3.14 9.72 6.92
N LYS A 19 -4.19 10.20 7.58
CA LYS A 19 -5.00 11.32 7.06
C LYS A 19 -4.18 12.60 7.00
N SER A 20 -3.48 12.94 8.08
CA SER A 20 -2.60 14.13 8.11
C SER A 20 -1.47 14.02 7.10
N ALA A 21 -0.86 12.82 6.98
CA ALA A 21 0.18 12.56 5.99
C ALA A 21 -0.34 12.74 4.55
N TYR A 22 -1.56 12.26 4.27
CA TYR A 22 -2.23 12.46 2.99
C TYR A 22 -2.50 13.94 2.71
N GLU A 23 -3.02 14.69 3.68
CA GLU A 23 -3.28 16.13 3.53
C GLU A 23 -1.98 16.92 3.26
N ASN A 24 -0.90 16.59 3.99
CA ASN A 24 0.42 17.17 3.78
C ASN A 24 0.97 16.85 2.39
N TYR A 25 0.83 15.60 1.95
CA TYR A 25 1.20 15.17 0.59
C TYR A 25 0.46 15.97 -0.48
N CYS A 26 -0.87 16.07 -0.37
CA CYS A 26 -1.69 16.82 -1.32
C CYS A 26 -1.30 18.30 -1.39
N ASN A 27 -1.04 18.90 -0.23
CA ASN A 27 -0.64 20.31 -0.15
C ASN A 27 0.73 20.53 -0.80
N HIS A 28 1.73 19.72 -0.43
CA HIS A 28 3.08 19.82 -0.98
C HIS A 28 3.10 19.64 -2.50
N TRP A 29 2.40 18.63 -3.00
CA TRP A 29 2.40 18.36 -4.43
C TRP A 29 1.53 19.32 -5.24
N ARG A 30 0.50 19.93 -4.64
CA ARG A 30 -0.22 21.04 -5.25
C ARG A 30 0.66 22.27 -5.41
N ASP A 31 1.45 22.61 -4.38
CA ASP A 31 2.40 23.70 -4.44
C ASP A 31 3.46 23.46 -5.53
N ASN A 32 4.02 22.26 -5.60
CA ASN A 32 4.98 21.87 -6.64
C ASN A 32 4.39 21.87 -8.05
N PHE A 33 3.14 21.42 -8.21
CA PHE A 33 2.44 21.43 -9.49
C PHE A 33 2.28 22.85 -10.02
N VAL A 34 1.82 23.77 -9.15
CA VAL A 34 1.67 25.18 -9.50
C VAL A 34 3.03 25.82 -9.79
N GLN A 35 4.05 25.49 -9.00
CA GLN A 35 5.39 26.05 -9.24
C GLN A 35 5.97 25.55 -10.57
N LEU A 36 5.78 24.30 -10.91
CA LEU A 36 6.23 23.76 -12.20
C LEU A 36 5.52 24.48 -13.36
N HIS A 37 4.19 24.62 -13.27
CA HIS A 37 3.43 25.35 -14.29
C HIS A 37 3.93 26.78 -14.49
N LYS A 38 4.19 27.51 -13.42
CA LYS A 38 4.75 28.87 -13.46
C LYS A 38 6.14 28.88 -14.11
N ASN A 39 6.98 27.90 -13.77
CA ASN A 39 8.33 27.79 -14.32
C ASN A 39 8.30 27.50 -15.82
N GLU A 40 7.36 26.70 -16.29
CA GLU A 40 7.22 26.39 -17.71
C GLU A 40 6.71 27.60 -18.51
N GLU A 41 5.72 28.35 -17.99
CA GLU A 41 5.29 29.61 -18.61
C GLU A 41 6.44 30.63 -18.65
N GLU A 42 7.21 30.78 -17.58
CA GLU A 42 8.36 31.68 -17.53
C GLU A 42 9.48 31.26 -18.50
N LEU A 43 9.74 29.94 -18.61
CA LEU A 43 10.70 29.42 -19.57
C LEU A 43 10.28 29.71 -21.01
N ASN A 44 9.01 29.49 -21.34
CA ASN A 44 8.45 29.85 -22.65
C ASN A 44 8.61 31.34 -22.94
N ARG A 45 8.27 32.20 -21.98
CA ARG A 45 8.43 33.66 -22.11
C ARG A 45 9.87 34.05 -22.44
N LEU A 46 10.85 33.47 -21.73
CA LEU A 46 12.27 33.75 -21.98
C LEU A 46 12.71 33.28 -23.36
N PHE A 47 12.29 32.10 -23.84
CA PHE A 47 12.62 31.63 -25.17
C PHE A 47 11.96 32.47 -26.26
N ILE A 48 10.69 32.87 -26.09
CA ILE A 48 9.99 33.76 -27.02
C ILE A 48 10.74 35.09 -27.14
N GLU A 49 11.20 35.66 -26.02
CA GLU A 49 12.01 36.90 -26.03
C GLU A 49 13.38 36.73 -26.73
N ILE A 50 14.11 35.61 -26.43
CA ILE A 50 15.44 35.35 -26.98
C ILE A 50 15.40 35.16 -28.50
N TYR A 51 14.34 34.51 -28.99
CA TYR A 51 14.20 34.19 -30.43
C TYR A 51 13.33 35.18 -31.20
N ASP A 52 12.85 36.26 -30.57
CA ASP A 52 12.01 37.32 -31.16
C ASP A 52 10.72 36.77 -31.78
N LEU A 53 10.02 35.87 -31.04
CA LEU A 53 8.82 35.15 -31.49
C LEU A 53 7.51 35.67 -30.91
N GLN A 54 7.49 36.90 -30.37
CA GLN A 54 6.32 37.45 -29.66
C GLN A 54 5.07 37.59 -30.55
N ASP A 55 5.26 37.74 -31.86
CA ASP A 55 4.15 37.84 -32.80
C ASP A 55 3.59 36.49 -33.25
N GLU A 56 4.30 35.37 -32.95
CA GLU A 56 3.97 34.02 -33.43
C GLU A 56 3.53 33.08 -32.31
N MET A 57 3.96 33.30 -31.06
CA MET A 57 3.79 32.40 -29.94
C MET A 57 3.41 33.16 -28.66
N ASP A 58 2.67 32.49 -27.76
CA ASP A 58 2.46 32.96 -26.39
C ASP A 58 3.10 32.00 -25.36
N GLU A 59 3.31 32.50 -24.15
CA GLU A 59 3.98 31.74 -23.09
C GLU A 59 3.10 30.72 -22.38
N LYS A 60 1.79 30.71 -22.65
CA LYS A 60 0.83 29.90 -21.91
C LYS A 60 1.04 28.42 -22.04
N VAL A 61 0.98 27.74 -20.90
CA VAL A 61 1.05 26.28 -20.79
C VAL A 61 -0.31 25.76 -20.33
N THR A 62 -0.82 24.70 -20.94
CA THR A 62 -2.05 24.08 -20.45
C THR A 62 -1.73 23.16 -19.26
N PHE A 63 -2.65 23.05 -18.32
CA PHE A 63 -2.44 22.15 -17.15
C PHE A 63 -2.30 20.68 -17.57
N ASP A 64 -2.84 20.28 -18.72
CA ASP A 64 -2.73 18.92 -19.26
C ASP A 64 -1.32 18.62 -19.79
N ASP A 65 -0.54 19.63 -20.13
CA ASP A 65 0.86 19.49 -20.54
C ASP A 65 1.78 19.19 -19.35
N ILE A 66 1.37 19.54 -18.14
CA ILE A 66 2.12 19.23 -16.92
C ILE A 66 2.12 17.72 -16.69
N THR A 67 3.30 17.09 -16.72
CA THR A 67 3.43 15.63 -16.74
C THR A 67 3.51 14.97 -15.37
N ILE A 68 3.72 15.73 -14.30
CA ILE A 68 3.74 15.19 -12.93
C ILE A 68 2.32 14.84 -12.45
N LEU A 69 2.21 13.93 -11.51
CA LEU A 69 0.96 13.55 -10.81
C LEU A 69 -0.16 12.95 -11.68
N LYS A 70 0.08 12.58 -12.93
CA LYS A 70 -0.98 12.10 -13.85
C LYS A 70 -1.80 10.90 -13.34
N LYS A 71 -1.29 10.12 -12.40
CA LYS A 71 -2.03 9.02 -11.76
C LYS A 71 -2.60 9.42 -10.40
N GLU A 72 -1.88 10.27 -9.67
CA GLU A 72 -2.23 10.67 -8.30
C GLU A 72 -3.25 11.80 -8.24
N ALA A 73 -3.39 12.58 -9.32
CA ALA A 73 -4.32 13.72 -9.35
C ALA A 73 -4.87 13.96 -10.75
N LYS A 74 -5.95 14.71 -10.80
CA LYS A 74 -6.60 15.17 -12.05
C LYS A 74 -6.98 16.64 -11.90
N ILE A 75 -6.95 17.36 -13.03
CA ILE A 75 -7.50 18.71 -13.13
C ILE A 75 -9.02 18.59 -13.29
N VAL A 76 -9.75 19.35 -12.49
CA VAL A 76 -11.23 19.44 -12.56
C VAL A 76 -11.66 20.89 -12.67
N GLN A 77 -12.77 21.15 -13.38
CA GLN A 77 -13.38 22.46 -13.40
C GLN A 77 -13.92 22.83 -12.02
N ILE A 78 -13.79 24.09 -11.62
CA ILE A 78 -14.22 24.53 -10.30
C ILE A 78 -15.73 24.61 -10.26
N ASP A 79 -16.32 24.08 -9.19
CA ASP A 79 -17.59 24.54 -8.68
C ASP A 79 -17.31 25.72 -7.69
N ASN A 80 -17.80 26.92 -8.02
CA ASN A 80 -17.55 28.15 -7.27
C ASN A 80 -18.15 28.17 -5.84
N SER A 81 -18.24 27.02 -5.20
CA SER A 81 -18.87 26.85 -3.89
C SER A 81 -17.96 27.26 -2.70
N ILE A 82 -16.65 27.36 -2.91
CA ILE A 82 -15.70 27.71 -1.84
C ILE A 82 -15.28 29.17 -1.97
N PRO A 83 -15.47 30.02 -0.92
CA PRO A 83 -14.98 31.38 -0.92
C PRO A 83 -13.46 31.43 -1.05
N LYS A 84 -12.95 32.26 -1.97
CA LYS A 84 -11.53 32.37 -2.31
C LYS A 84 -10.62 32.70 -1.13
N GLU A 85 -11.14 33.38 -0.13
CA GLU A 85 -10.40 33.77 1.08
C GLU A 85 -9.91 32.61 1.94
N PHE A 86 -10.57 31.43 1.85
CA PHE A 86 -10.18 30.22 2.57
C PHE A 86 -9.18 29.35 1.83
N LEU A 87 -8.85 29.70 0.59
CA LEU A 87 -7.92 28.94 -0.25
C LEU A 87 -6.46 29.32 0.10
N ARG A 88 -5.56 28.32 0.03
CA ARG A 88 -4.12 28.51 0.06
C ARG A 88 -3.65 29.16 -1.24
N GLU A 89 -2.40 29.65 -1.27
CA GLU A 89 -1.87 30.39 -2.42
C GLU A 89 -1.91 29.57 -3.73
N ALA A 90 -1.48 28.31 -3.70
CA ALA A 90 -1.53 27.43 -4.86
C ALA A 90 -2.97 27.13 -5.30
N GLU A 91 -3.89 26.98 -4.36
CA GLU A 91 -5.32 26.80 -4.66
C GLU A 91 -5.93 28.05 -5.30
N LYS A 92 -5.56 29.25 -4.80
CA LYS A 92 -5.97 30.53 -5.40
C LYS A 92 -5.49 30.67 -6.84
N TYR A 93 -4.23 30.24 -7.09
CA TYR A 93 -3.64 30.28 -8.43
C TYR A 93 -4.42 29.43 -9.43
N LEU A 94 -4.81 28.21 -9.04
CA LEU A 94 -5.63 27.31 -9.83
C LEU A 94 -7.07 27.84 -9.98
N TYR A 95 -7.64 28.33 -8.88
CA TYR A 95 -8.98 28.92 -8.84
C TYR A 95 -9.11 30.09 -9.80
N ASP A 96 -8.14 31.00 -9.86
CA ASP A 96 -8.13 32.15 -10.77
C ASP A 96 -8.08 31.74 -12.25
N ARG A 97 -7.69 30.47 -12.53
CA ARG A 97 -7.67 29.86 -13.85
C ARG A 97 -8.86 28.93 -14.12
N GLY A 98 -9.86 28.92 -13.23
CA GLY A 98 -11.10 28.16 -13.39
C GLY A 98 -10.98 26.67 -13.10
N VAL A 99 -9.91 26.23 -12.41
CA VAL A 99 -9.65 24.80 -12.16
C VAL A 99 -9.23 24.52 -10.72
N SER A 100 -9.31 23.26 -10.33
CA SER A 100 -8.67 22.73 -9.11
C SER A 100 -7.95 21.43 -9.40
N LEU A 101 -7.01 21.06 -8.50
CA LEU A 101 -6.28 19.80 -8.55
C LEU A 101 -6.88 18.84 -7.51
N GLU A 102 -7.59 17.82 -7.97
CA GLU A 102 -8.21 16.79 -7.14
C GLU A 102 -7.31 15.55 -7.06
N PHE A 103 -6.91 15.18 -5.83
CA PHE A 103 -6.05 14.02 -5.61
C PHE A 103 -6.85 12.71 -5.54
N ASN A 104 -6.33 11.67 -6.18
CA ASN A 104 -6.87 10.32 -6.16
C ASN A 104 -6.48 9.61 -4.86
N LYS A 105 -7.36 9.69 -3.85
CA LYS A 105 -7.15 9.09 -2.53
C LYS A 105 -6.92 7.57 -2.61
N ASP A 106 -7.65 6.88 -3.49
CA ASP A 106 -7.52 5.44 -3.71
C ASP A 106 -6.09 5.07 -4.19
N GLU A 107 -5.60 5.75 -5.23
CA GLU A 107 -4.24 5.49 -5.73
C GLU A 107 -3.16 5.74 -4.69
N LEU A 108 -3.27 6.82 -3.90
CA LEU A 108 -2.30 7.15 -2.86
C LEU A 108 -2.31 6.12 -1.71
N VAL A 109 -3.49 5.65 -1.31
CA VAL A 109 -3.62 4.58 -0.31
C VAL A 109 -3.08 3.25 -0.85
N LYS A 110 -3.30 2.92 -2.10
CA LYS A 110 -2.71 1.74 -2.75
C LYS A 110 -1.18 1.81 -2.81
N GLN A 111 -0.61 3.01 -3.03
CA GLN A 111 0.83 3.22 -2.93
C GLN A 111 1.34 3.02 -1.51
N PHE A 112 0.60 3.50 -0.50
CA PHE A 112 0.93 3.27 0.91
C PHE A 112 0.93 1.77 1.26
N LEU A 113 -0.10 1.02 0.86
CA LEU A 113 -0.18 -0.43 1.10
C LEU A 113 0.94 -1.19 0.36
N SER A 114 1.27 -0.80 -0.87
CA SER A 114 2.40 -1.38 -1.60
C SER A 114 3.74 -1.14 -0.89
N TYR A 115 3.97 0.06 -0.39
CA TYR A 115 5.16 0.40 0.39
C TYR A 115 5.23 -0.37 1.72
N ALA A 116 4.10 -0.50 2.42
CA ALA A 116 3.99 -1.31 3.64
C ALA A 116 4.41 -2.77 3.37
N VAL A 117 3.88 -3.39 2.30
CA VAL A 117 4.29 -4.72 1.86
C VAL A 117 5.79 -4.76 1.55
N GLY A 118 6.32 -3.71 0.91
CA GLY A 118 7.75 -3.58 0.64
C GLY A 118 8.62 -3.58 1.91
N CYS A 119 8.19 -2.88 2.96
CA CYS A 119 8.87 -2.87 4.25
C CYS A 119 8.77 -4.24 4.95
N ILE A 120 7.60 -4.88 4.93
CA ILE A 120 7.39 -6.22 5.49
C ILE A 120 8.25 -7.26 4.76
N MET A 121 8.41 -7.14 3.45
CA MET A 121 9.24 -8.04 2.64
C MET A 121 10.75 -7.77 2.74
N GLY A 122 11.17 -6.66 3.36
CA GLY A 122 12.57 -6.25 3.44
C GLY A 122 13.11 -5.53 2.20
N ARG A 123 12.24 -5.16 1.25
CA ARG A 123 12.62 -4.34 0.10
C ARG A 123 12.97 -2.91 0.50
N TYR A 124 12.23 -2.37 1.46
CA TYR A 124 12.39 -1.04 2.04
C TYR A 124 12.54 -1.12 3.55
N SER A 125 12.94 -0.01 4.16
CA SER A 125 12.90 0.20 5.60
C SER A 125 12.28 1.57 5.91
N ILE A 126 11.58 1.65 7.04
CA ILE A 126 11.09 2.93 7.56
C ILE A 126 12.25 3.83 8.00
N ASN A 127 13.33 3.21 8.49
CA ASN A 127 14.46 3.86 9.12
C ASN A 127 15.60 4.20 8.14
N LYS A 128 15.53 3.73 6.90
CA LYS A 128 16.56 3.98 5.89
C LYS A 128 15.94 4.21 4.52
N SER A 129 16.37 5.25 3.84
CA SER A 129 15.95 5.56 2.47
C SER A 129 16.51 4.56 1.45
N ARG A 130 15.83 4.44 0.32
CA ARG A 130 16.17 3.60 -0.85
C ARG A 130 15.94 2.11 -0.60
N LEU A 131 16.34 1.30 -1.58
CA LEU A 131 16.21 -0.15 -1.53
C LEU A 131 17.16 -0.75 -0.49
N ILE A 132 16.65 -1.69 0.28
CA ILE A 132 17.42 -2.46 1.25
C ILE A 132 17.87 -3.77 0.61
N ILE A 133 16.92 -4.63 0.23
CA ILE A 133 17.21 -5.84 -0.55
C ILE A 133 16.84 -5.54 -2.00
N ALA A 134 17.83 -5.62 -2.89
CA ALA A 134 17.69 -5.29 -4.30
C ALA A 134 18.20 -6.38 -5.24
N ASN A 135 18.98 -7.34 -4.74
CA ASN A 135 19.59 -8.41 -5.53
C ASN A 135 19.28 -9.77 -4.91
N SER A 136 19.31 -10.81 -5.74
CA SER A 136 19.11 -12.20 -5.31
C SER A 136 20.23 -12.72 -4.40
N ASP A 137 21.37 -12.04 -4.39
CA ASP A 137 22.53 -12.39 -3.56
C ASP A 137 22.49 -11.75 -2.17
N ASP A 138 21.48 -10.90 -1.91
CA ASP A 138 21.30 -10.23 -0.64
C ASP A 138 20.71 -11.20 0.39
N ILE A 139 21.44 -11.46 1.48
CA ILE A 139 21.04 -12.33 2.58
C ILE A 139 20.67 -11.45 3.77
N LEU A 140 19.45 -11.65 4.28
CA LEU A 140 18.95 -10.93 5.46
C LEU A 140 19.19 -11.72 6.73
N GLU A 141 19.81 -11.06 7.72
CA GLU A 141 19.94 -11.56 9.10
C GLU A 141 19.19 -10.64 10.05
N LEU A 142 18.29 -11.20 10.86
CA LEU A 142 17.50 -10.47 11.83
C LEU A 142 18.12 -10.54 13.23
N SER A 143 18.03 -9.45 13.97
CA SER A 143 18.35 -9.33 15.39
C SER A 143 17.27 -8.53 16.10
N GLU A 144 17.30 -8.44 17.43
CA GLU A 144 16.21 -7.86 18.23
C GLU A 144 15.78 -6.45 17.82
N ASN A 145 16.71 -5.57 17.47
CA ASN A 145 16.41 -4.16 17.10
C ASN A 145 17.16 -3.73 15.83
N LYS A 146 17.61 -4.68 15.03
CA LYS A 146 18.31 -4.40 13.77
C LYS A 146 18.23 -5.56 12.81
N PHE A 147 18.47 -5.26 11.57
CA PHE A 147 18.72 -6.28 10.57
C PHE A 147 19.92 -5.91 9.70
N ILE A 148 20.59 -6.94 9.21
CA ILE A 148 21.82 -6.82 8.43
C ILE A 148 21.58 -7.46 7.08
N VAL A 149 22.01 -6.80 6.02
CA VAL A 149 22.05 -7.34 4.66
C VAL A 149 23.50 -7.64 4.31
N LYS A 150 23.77 -8.90 4.00
CA LYS A 150 25.08 -9.40 3.56
C LYS A 150 25.01 -9.81 2.08
N GLY A 151 26.14 -9.72 1.41
CA GLY A 151 26.30 -10.35 0.10
C GLY A 151 26.54 -11.86 0.24
N SER A 152 26.47 -12.59 -0.85
CA SER A 152 26.83 -14.02 -0.93
C SER A 152 28.32 -14.28 -0.58
N ASP A 153 29.15 -13.26 -0.66
CA ASP A 153 30.55 -13.23 -0.21
C ASP A 153 30.72 -13.11 1.32
N GLY A 154 29.62 -12.91 2.05
CA GLY A 154 29.57 -12.70 3.50
C GLY A 154 29.88 -11.27 3.96
N GLU A 155 30.18 -10.35 3.04
CA GLU A 155 30.41 -8.94 3.38
C GLU A 155 29.11 -8.23 3.77
N ILE A 156 29.17 -7.42 4.84
CA ILE A 156 28.04 -6.60 5.27
C ILE A 156 27.86 -5.44 4.28
N ARG A 157 26.75 -5.46 3.55
CA ARG A 157 26.36 -4.39 2.63
C ARG A 157 25.60 -3.27 3.32
N GLN A 158 24.73 -3.63 4.27
CA GLN A 158 23.90 -2.69 5.00
C GLN A 158 23.63 -3.19 6.42
N GLU A 159 23.60 -2.28 7.37
CA GLU A 159 23.13 -2.50 8.74
C GLU A 159 22.07 -1.44 9.04
N ILE A 160 20.89 -1.87 9.49
CA ILE A 160 19.73 -1.00 9.71
C ILE A 160 19.22 -1.21 11.14
N GLU A 161 19.35 -0.17 11.96
CA GLU A 161 18.71 -0.13 13.26
C GLU A 161 17.21 0.13 13.07
N SER A 162 16.38 -0.79 13.50
CA SER A 162 14.92 -0.70 13.38
C SER A 162 14.23 -1.62 14.36
N LYS A 163 13.20 -1.12 15.02
CA LYS A 163 12.29 -1.94 15.81
C LYS A 163 11.24 -2.64 14.94
N PHE A 164 10.98 -2.11 13.76
CA PHE A 164 10.16 -2.79 12.75
C PHE A 164 11.07 -3.68 11.91
N LEU A 165 10.96 -4.98 12.11
CA LEU A 165 11.73 -5.96 11.37
C LEU A 165 10.92 -6.51 10.19
N PRO A 166 11.57 -6.76 9.04
CA PRO A 166 10.91 -7.45 7.94
C PRO A 166 10.62 -8.90 8.31
N ASP A 167 9.73 -9.53 7.53
CA ASP A 167 9.47 -10.97 7.65
C ASP A 167 10.76 -11.77 7.43
N GLU A 168 10.97 -12.81 8.24
CA GLU A 168 12.22 -13.59 8.25
C GLU A 168 12.55 -14.21 6.89
N PHE A 169 11.51 -14.66 6.16
CA PHE A 169 11.69 -15.37 4.88
C PHE A 169 11.20 -14.56 3.67
N GLY A 170 10.61 -13.38 3.89
CA GLY A 170 9.99 -12.60 2.82
C GLY A 170 8.76 -13.29 2.22
N ILE A 171 7.97 -13.95 3.07
CA ILE A 171 6.75 -14.68 2.71
C ILE A 171 5.59 -14.11 3.51
N ILE A 172 4.51 -13.70 2.84
CA ILE A 172 3.32 -13.16 3.51
C ILE A 172 2.09 -13.93 3.01
N PRO A 173 1.40 -14.68 3.87
CA PRO A 173 0.11 -15.29 3.56
C PRO A 173 -0.98 -14.26 3.30
N ILE A 174 -1.87 -14.58 2.37
CA ILE A 174 -3.10 -13.87 2.08
C ILE A 174 -4.24 -14.87 2.23
N THR A 175 -5.04 -14.70 3.27
CA THR A 175 -6.14 -15.60 3.59
C THR A 175 -7.43 -14.83 3.80
N ASP A 176 -8.57 -15.48 3.74
CA ASP A 176 -9.86 -14.91 4.09
C ASP A 176 -10.16 -15.01 5.60
N GLU A 177 -9.32 -15.73 6.34
CA GLU A 177 -9.48 -15.94 7.77
C GLU A 177 -8.81 -14.84 8.60
N LYS A 178 -9.60 -14.15 9.42
CA LYS A 178 -9.14 -13.05 10.26
C LYS A 178 -8.34 -13.50 11.49
N ASP A 179 -8.46 -14.77 11.86
CA ASP A 179 -7.84 -15.29 13.09
C ASP A 179 -6.42 -15.83 12.84
N PHE A 180 -5.91 -15.72 11.62
CA PHE A 180 -4.57 -16.17 11.27
C PHE A 180 -3.54 -15.04 11.47
N SER A 181 -2.73 -15.13 12.51
CA SER A 181 -1.81 -14.08 12.95
C SER A 181 -0.72 -13.71 11.94
N ASN A 182 -0.35 -14.63 11.03
CA ASN A 182 0.65 -14.38 10.00
C ASN A 182 0.07 -13.79 8.70
N ASP A 183 -1.23 -13.49 8.67
CA ASP A 183 -1.91 -12.93 7.51
C ASP A 183 -1.44 -11.52 7.18
N ILE A 184 -1.54 -11.15 5.91
CA ILE A 184 -1.12 -9.85 5.38
C ILE A 184 -1.80 -8.66 6.10
N VAL A 185 -3.06 -8.80 6.50
CA VAL A 185 -3.78 -7.71 7.19
C VAL A 185 -3.19 -7.48 8.57
N GLU A 186 -2.86 -8.54 9.32
CA GLU A 186 -2.21 -8.41 10.63
C GLU A 186 -0.82 -7.78 10.50
N LYS A 187 -0.02 -8.20 9.52
CA LYS A 187 1.28 -7.58 9.22
C LYS A 187 1.17 -6.10 8.85
N VAL A 188 0.17 -5.71 8.08
CA VAL A 188 -0.09 -4.30 7.73
C VAL A 188 -0.56 -3.51 8.96
N LYS A 189 -1.35 -4.10 9.86
CA LYS A 189 -1.73 -3.47 11.14
C LYS A 189 -0.50 -3.20 12.02
N GLU A 190 0.41 -4.16 12.11
CA GLU A 190 1.69 -3.99 12.81
C GLU A 190 2.52 -2.85 12.21
N PHE A 191 2.59 -2.77 10.88
CA PHE A 191 3.26 -1.67 10.18
C PHE A 191 2.62 -0.31 10.51
N ILE A 192 1.29 -0.21 10.45
CA ILE A 192 0.54 1.01 10.76
C ILE A 192 0.75 1.44 12.22
N LYS A 193 0.70 0.50 13.16
CA LYS A 193 0.99 0.75 14.58
C LYS A 193 2.42 1.29 14.78
N PHE A 194 3.36 0.72 14.07
CA PHE A 194 4.75 1.16 14.17
C PHE A 194 4.95 2.59 13.63
N VAL A 195 4.31 2.91 12.49
CA VAL A 195 4.46 4.23 11.85
C VAL A 195 3.71 5.32 12.60
N TYR A 196 2.48 5.06 13.04
CA TYR A 196 1.56 6.10 13.52
C TYR A 196 1.12 5.95 14.98
N GLY A 197 1.59 4.91 15.68
CA GLY A 197 1.12 4.57 17.02
C GLY A 197 -0.14 3.71 17.05
N GLU A 198 -0.29 2.97 18.16
CA GLU A 198 -1.43 2.08 18.34
C GLU A 198 -2.75 2.83 18.50
N GLU A 199 -2.69 4.00 19.14
CA GLU A 199 -3.83 4.87 19.38
C GLU A 199 -4.51 5.35 18.08
N ASN A 200 -3.76 5.48 16.99
CA ASN A 200 -4.27 5.94 15.70
C ASN A 200 -4.67 4.78 14.76
N LEU A 201 -4.48 3.52 15.19
CA LEU A 201 -4.69 2.35 14.32
C LEU A 201 -6.09 2.31 13.71
N LYS A 202 -7.13 2.47 14.54
CA LYS A 202 -8.53 2.39 14.11
C LYS A 202 -8.86 3.46 13.05
N ASP A 203 -8.41 4.68 13.26
CA ASP A 203 -8.70 5.80 12.36
C ASP A 203 -7.94 5.64 11.03
N ASN A 204 -6.69 5.15 11.09
CA ASN A 204 -5.91 4.84 9.89
C ASN A 204 -6.53 3.71 9.07
N LEU A 205 -7.00 2.62 9.72
CA LEU A 205 -7.69 1.53 9.01
C LEU A 205 -8.99 2.01 8.37
N ASN A 206 -9.77 2.83 9.05
CA ASN A 206 -10.98 3.43 8.48
C ASN A 206 -10.67 4.32 7.28
N PHE A 207 -9.63 5.15 7.36
CA PHE A 207 -9.18 6.00 6.26
C PHE A 207 -8.80 5.18 5.02
N ILE A 208 -8.08 4.07 5.23
CA ILE A 208 -7.72 3.12 4.17
C ILE A 208 -8.97 2.50 3.56
N ALA A 209 -9.89 1.99 4.39
CA ALA A 209 -11.11 1.34 3.92
C ALA A 209 -12.02 2.29 3.13
N GLU A 210 -12.16 3.54 3.58
CA GLU A 210 -12.88 4.58 2.83
C GLU A 210 -12.27 4.81 1.45
N ALA A 211 -10.94 4.93 1.36
CA ALA A 211 -10.23 5.13 0.11
C ALA A 211 -10.41 3.93 -0.85
N LEU A 212 -10.44 2.71 -0.31
CA LEU A 212 -10.69 1.49 -1.08
C LEU A 212 -12.17 1.27 -1.43
N GLY A 213 -13.06 2.22 -1.10
CA GLY A 213 -14.46 2.22 -1.54
C GLY A 213 -15.43 1.53 -0.59
N ASN A 214 -15.21 1.62 0.73
CA ASN A 214 -16.15 1.11 1.74
C ASN A 214 -17.48 1.89 1.72
N LYS A 215 -18.42 1.47 0.87
CA LYS A 215 -19.77 2.06 0.74
C LYS A 215 -20.78 1.44 1.70
N ASP A 216 -20.52 0.24 2.19
CA ASP A 216 -21.46 -0.58 2.95
C ASP A 216 -21.23 -0.53 4.47
N ASN A 217 -20.38 0.37 4.95
CA ASN A 217 -19.95 0.48 6.36
C ASN A 217 -19.48 -0.85 6.96
N LYS A 218 -18.83 -1.67 6.18
CA LYS A 218 -18.21 -2.90 6.64
C LYS A 218 -17.01 -2.61 7.53
N PRO A 219 -16.60 -3.55 8.40
CA PRO A 219 -15.36 -3.43 9.14
C PRO A 219 -14.17 -3.12 8.23
N ALA A 220 -13.34 -2.16 8.63
CA ALA A 220 -12.22 -1.70 7.81
C ALA A 220 -11.27 -2.84 7.41
N GLU A 221 -11.00 -3.75 8.34
CA GLU A 221 -10.14 -4.92 8.10
C GLU A 221 -10.70 -5.86 7.03
N GLU A 222 -12.03 -6.01 6.93
CA GLU A 222 -12.67 -6.81 5.88
C GLU A 222 -12.47 -6.19 4.48
N ILE A 223 -12.56 -4.88 4.38
CA ILE A 223 -12.31 -4.17 3.12
C ILE A 223 -10.85 -4.30 2.69
N ILE A 224 -9.93 -4.10 3.63
CA ILE A 224 -8.49 -4.21 3.38
C ILE A 224 -8.14 -5.66 2.97
N ARG A 225 -8.70 -6.66 3.66
CA ARG A 225 -8.55 -8.08 3.32
C ARG A 225 -9.06 -8.39 1.91
N THR A 226 -10.25 -7.88 1.59
CA THR A 226 -10.85 -8.03 0.25
C THR A 226 -9.95 -7.45 -0.83
N TYR A 227 -9.36 -6.28 -0.60
CA TYR A 227 -8.41 -5.67 -1.52
C TYR A 227 -7.17 -6.55 -1.74
N PHE A 228 -6.56 -7.08 -0.67
CA PHE A 228 -5.40 -7.96 -0.80
C PHE A 228 -5.70 -9.26 -1.54
N ILE A 229 -6.88 -9.85 -1.30
CA ILE A 229 -7.30 -11.09 -1.96
C ILE A 229 -7.60 -10.88 -3.45
N LYS A 230 -8.26 -9.77 -3.81
CA LYS A 230 -8.82 -9.59 -5.16
C LYS A 230 -8.00 -8.69 -6.07
N ASP A 231 -7.48 -7.58 -5.53
CA ASP A 231 -7.04 -6.45 -6.36
C ASP A 231 -5.55 -6.17 -6.24
N PHE A 232 -4.95 -6.35 -5.06
CA PHE A 232 -3.55 -5.98 -4.78
C PHE A 232 -2.56 -6.52 -5.80
N TYR A 233 -2.66 -7.81 -6.14
CA TYR A 233 -1.71 -8.42 -7.09
C TYR A 233 -1.88 -7.88 -8.51
N SER A 234 -3.10 -7.59 -8.92
CA SER A 234 -3.39 -6.94 -10.20
C SER A 234 -2.80 -5.52 -10.25
N ASP A 235 -2.99 -4.75 -9.18
CA ASP A 235 -2.41 -3.41 -9.05
C ASP A 235 -0.87 -3.46 -9.05
N HIS A 236 -0.29 -4.45 -8.38
CA HIS A 236 1.15 -4.70 -8.39
C HIS A 236 1.67 -4.99 -9.81
N LEU A 237 1.01 -5.87 -10.55
CA LEU A 237 1.36 -6.16 -11.96
C LEU A 237 1.27 -4.92 -12.86
N GLN A 238 0.25 -4.09 -12.68
CA GLN A 238 0.09 -2.84 -13.43
C GLN A 238 1.20 -1.84 -13.09
N ARG A 239 1.49 -1.67 -11.80
CA ARG A 239 2.52 -0.75 -11.28
C ARG A 239 3.91 -1.09 -11.83
N TYR A 240 4.24 -2.36 -11.87
CA TYR A 240 5.52 -2.87 -12.37
C TYR A 240 5.50 -3.31 -13.84
N GLN A 241 4.50 -2.85 -14.62
CA GLN A 241 4.40 -3.09 -16.07
C GLN A 241 4.53 -4.57 -16.43
N LYS A 242 3.83 -5.45 -15.70
CA LYS A 242 3.85 -6.91 -15.82
C LYS A 242 5.23 -7.56 -15.51
N ARG A 243 6.08 -6.86 -14.78
CA ARG A 243 7.35 -7.38 -14.26
C ARG A 243 7.30 -7.39 -12.73
N PRO A 244 6.52 -8.31 -12.11
CA PRO A 244 6.29 -8.31 -10.68
C PRO A 244 7.57 -8.56 -9.90
N ILE A 245 7.75 -7.86 -8.79
CA ILE A 245 8.83 -8.08 -7.82
C ILE A 245 8.37 -8.98 -6.68
N TYR A 246 7.07 -9.07 -6.43
CA TYR A 246 6.45 -10.07 -5.56
C TYR A 246 5.74 -11.08 -6.43
N TRP A 247 5.90 -12.35 -6.11
CA TRP A 247 5.22 -13.43 -6.81
C TRP A 247 4.12 -13.99 -5.93
N LEU A 248 3.02 -14.38 -6.55
CA LEU A 248 1.85 -14.93 -5.87
C LEU A 248 1.78 -16.44 -6.11
N MET A 249 1.80 -17.21 -5.03
CA MET A 249 1.38 -18.60 -5.02
C MET A 249 -0.05 -18.69 -4.50
N ASN A 250 -0.85 -19.62 -5.03
CA ASN A 250 -2.19 -19.90 -4.54
C ASN A 250 -2.50 -21.40 -4.54
N SER A 251 -3.46 -21.81 -3.72
CA SER A 251 -3.90 -23.19 -3.56
C SER A 251 -4.85 -23.68 -4.67
N GLY A 252 -4.97 -22.94 -5.77
CA GLY A 252 -5.80 -23.28 -6.90
C GLY A 252 -7.02 -22.39 -7.07
N LYS A 253 -8.07 -22.87 -7.76
CA LYS A 253 -9.19 -22.03 -8.23
C LYS A 253 -9.98 -21.31 -7.13
N LYS A 254 -10.00 -21.83 -5.91
CA LYS A 254 -10.77 -21.25 -4.78
C LYS A 254 -9.98 -20.24 -3.98
N ASN A 255 -8.65 -20.16 -4.18
CA ASN A 255 -7.74 -19.25 -3.47
C ASN A 255 -7.90 -19.25 -1.93
N ALA A 256 -8.26 -20.41 -1.34
CA ALA A 256 -8.43 -20.53 0.11
C ALA A 256 -7.14 -20.21 0.88
N PHE A 257 -5.99 -20.47 0.28
CA PHE A 257 -4.69 -20.03 0.75
C PHE A 257 -3.90 -19.43 -0.40
N SER A 258 -3.36 -18.26 -0.21
CA SER A 258 -2.40 -17.64 -1.11
C SER A 258 -1.25 -17.06 -0.29
N CYS A 259 -0.10 -16.86 -0.91
CA CYS A 259 1.00 -16.14 -0.30
C CYS A 259 1.79 -15.35 -1.35
N LEU A 260 2.26 -14.18 -0.92
CA LEU A 260 3.27 -13.40 -1.64
C LEU A 260 4.65 -13.81 -1.17
N PHE A 261 5.62 -13.83 -2.07
CA PHE A 261 7.03 -13.90 -1.72
C PHE A 261 7.85 -12.96 -2.58
N TYR A 262 8.91 -12.43 -1.98
CA TYR A 262 9.78 -11.46 -2.62
C TYR A 262 10.80 -12.17 -3.51
N MET A 263 10.82 -11.85 -4.82
CA MET A 263 11.65 -12.56 -5.80
C MET A 263 13.16 -12.56 -5.47
N HIS A 264 13.67 -11.48 -4.89
CA HIS A 264 15.08 -11.38 -4.49
C HIS A 264 15.41 -12.16 -3.21
N ARG A 265 14.41 -12.70 -2.53
CA ARG A 265 14.56 -13.58 -1.34
C ARG A 265 14.10 -15.00 -1.61
N TYR A 266 13.91 -15.35 -2.89
CA TYR A 266 13.55 -16.68 -3.28
C TYR A 266 14.74 -17.65 -3.14
N GLU A 267 14.56 -18.72 -2.39
CA GLU A 267 15.53 -19.77 -2.14
C GLU A 267 14.99 -21.14 -2.58
N PRO A 268 15.83 -22.16 -2.78
CA PRO A 268 15.38 -23.52 -3.09
C PRO A 268 14.37 -24.09 -2.07
N LEU A 269 14.46 -23.66 -0.80
CA LEU A 269 13.56 -24.08 0.27
C LEU A 269 12.28 -23.25 0.39
N THR A 270 12.10 -22.15 -0.35
CA THR A 270 10.95 -21.24 -0.21
C THR A 270 9.62 -21.97 -0.29
N VAL A 271 9.43 -22.88 -1.28
CA VAL A 271 8.19 -23.64 -1.42
C VAL A 271 7.96 -24.60 -0.24
N ALA A 272 9.02 -25.23 0.25
CA ALA A 272 8.93 -26.11 1.41
C ALA A 272 8.55 -25.33 2.68
N ARG A 273 9.11 -24.12 2.86
CA ARG A 273 8.75 -23.19 3.96
C ARG A 273 7.31 -22.71 3.84
N VAL A 274 6.85 -22.33 2.66
CA VAL A 274 5.42 -21.97 2.46
C VAL A 274 4.52 -23.09 2.97
N ARG A 275 4.86 -24.34 2.68
CA ARG A 275 4.08 -25.50 3.14
C ARG A 275 4.20 -25.70 4.66
N ALA A 276 5.43 -25.74 5.20
CA ALA A 276 5.69 -26.14 6.57
C ALA A 276 5.34 -25.03 7.58
N ASP A 277 5.70 -23.77 7.27
CA ASP A 277 5.68 -22.69 8.24
C ASP A 277 4.40 -21.83 8.14
N TYR A 278 3.65 -21.95 7.02
CA TYR A 278 2.45 -21.14 6.79
C TYR A 278 1.21 -21.98 6.47
N LEU A 279 1.26 -22.89 5.47
CA LEU A 279 0.09 -23.64 5.05
C LEU A 279 -0.36 -24.66 6.10
N ILE A 280 0.57 -25.44 6.67
CA ILE A 280 0.22 -26.43 7.70
C ILE A 280 -0.35 -25.76 8.95
N PRO A 281 0.26 -24.73 9.54
CA PRO A 281 -0.33 -23.99 10.66
C PRO A 281 -1.72 -23.40 10.33
N TYR A 282 -1.91 -22.90 9.12
CA TYR A 282 -3.22 -22.43 8.66
C TYR A 282 -4.27 -23.55 8.63
N GLN A 283 -3.91 -24.72 8.07
CA GLN A 283 -4.79 -25.89 8.06
C GLN A 283 -5.11 -26.39 9.46
N GLU A 284 -4.16 -26.43 10.37
CA GLU A 284 -4.38 -26.78 11.79
C GLU A 284 -5.32 -25.80 12.49
N MET A 285 -5.18 -24.50 12.22
CA MET A 285 -6.10 -23.48 12.73
C MET A 285 -7.52 -23.71 12.21
N LEU A 286 -7.70 -23.95 10.90
CA LEU A 286 -9.02 -24.24 10.31
C LEU A 286 -9.65 -25.52 10.88
N GLU A 287 -8.86 -26.57 11.06
CA GLU A 287 -9.32 -27.82 11.68
C GLU A 287 -9.78 -27.63 13.14
N ASN A 288 -9.03 -26.81 13.91
CA ASN A 288 -9.42 -26.47 15.28
C ASN A 288 -10.71 -25.63 15.30
N LYS A 289 -10.85 -24.68 14.39
CA LYS A 289 -12.05 -23.87 14.21
C LYS A 289 -13.26 -24.73 13.84
N ARG A 290 -13.07 -25.67 12.93
CA ARG A 290 -14.08 -26.68 12.57
C ARG A 290 -14.55 -27.48 13.75
N LYS A 291 -13.62 -28.09 14.51
CA LYS A 291 -13.94 -28.85 15.73
C LYS A 291 -14.69 -28.02 16.78
N PHE A 292 -14.32 -26.75 16.92
CA PHE A 292 -15.02 -25.82 17.83
C PHE A 292 -16.47 -25.61 17.37
N ILE A 293 -16.70 -25.35 16.09
CA ILE A 293 -18.03 -25.14 15.52
C ILE A 293 -18.87 -26.41 15.58
N GLU A 294 -18.29 -27.59 15.32
CA GLU A 294 -18.96 -28.90 15.44
C GLU A 294 -19.43 -29.18 16.89
N ARG A 295 -18.62 -28.78 17.89
CA ARG A 295 -19.04 -28.88 19.33
C ARG A 295 -20.22 -27.98 19.62
N GLN A 296 -20.25 -26.76 19.11
CA GLN A 296 -21.41 -25.85 19.25
C GLN A 296 -22.67 -26.46 18.62
N LEU A 297 -22.54 -27.16 17.50
CA LEU A 297 -23.68 -27.84 16.86
C LEU A 297 -24.27 -28.99 17.71
N SER A 298 -23.44 -29.59 18.56
CA SER A 298 -23.81 -30.71 19.43
C SER A 298 -24.44 -30.27 20.77
N ASP A 299 -24.58 -28.98 21.01
CA ASP A 299 -25.23 -28.44 22.21
C ASP A 299 -26.76 -28.50 22.07
N ASP A 300 -27.44 -29.13 23.04
CA ASP A 300 -28.89 -29.36 22.97
C ASP A 300 -29.73 -28.09 23.16
N ASP A 301 -29.12 -26.99 23.64
CA ASP A 301 -29.81 -25.73 23.93
C ASP A 301 -29.85 -24.73 22.76
N ILE A 302 -29.38 -25.10 21.56
CA ILE A 302 -29.29 -24.21 20.41
C ILE A 302 -30.62 -24.08 19.67
N SER A 303 -31.01 -22.84 19.37
CA SER A 303 -32.19 -22.54 18.56
C SER A 303 -32.00 -23.03 17.07
N ALA A 304 -33.13 -23.38 16.43
CA ALA A 304 -33.12 -23.82 15.02
C ALA A 304 -32.46 -22.82 14.05
N LYS A 305 -32.51 -21.51 14.40
CA LYS A 305 -31.86 -20.43 13.59
C LYS A 305 -30.33 -20.44 13.75
N GLU A 306 -29.86 -20.64 14.97
CA GLU A 306 -28.44 -20.75 15.30
C GLU A 306 -27.84 -22.00 14.65
N LYS A 307 -28.55 -23.15 14.77
CA LYS A 307 -28.15 -24.41 14.14
C LYS A 307 -27.92 -24.23 12.63
N LYS A 308 -28.85 -23.60 11.93
CA LYS A 308 -28.71 -23.32 10.48
C LYS A 308 -27.54 -22.41 10.16
N ASN A 309 -27.24 -21.43 11.02
CA ASN A 309 -26.09 -20.52 10.83
C ASN A 309 -24.77 -21.28 11.03
N ILE A 310 -24.68 -22.14 12.03
CA ILE A 310 -23.52 -22.97 12.33
C ILE A 310 -23.26 -23.97 11.17
N GLU A 311 -24.32 -24.64 10.68
CA GLU A 311 -24.22 -25.52 9.51
C GLU A 311 -23.71 -24.79 8.26
N LYS A 312 -24.10 -23.53 8.08
CA LYS A 312 -23.58 -22.70 6.99
C LYS A 312 -22.09 -22.42 7.15
N GLN A 313 -21.65 -22.06 8.37
CA GLN A 313 -20.22 -21.81 8.66
C GLN A 313 -19.37 -23.07 8.44
N LEU A 314 -19.85 -24.25 8.86
CA LEU A 314 -19.16 -25.51 8.57
C LEU A 314 -19.01 -25.77 7.08
N LYS A 315 -20.08 -25.55 6.30
CA LYS A 315 -20.06 -25.71 4.87
C LYS A 315 -19.09 -24.73 4.18
N GLU A 316 -18.95 -23.52 4.70
CA GLU A 316 -17.98 -22.53 4.20
C GLU A 316 -16.53 -22.99 4.47
N LEU A 317 -16.25 -23.60 5.62
CA LEU A 317 -14.94 -24.15 5.96
C LEU A 317 -14.57 -25.40 5.13
N ASP A 318 -15.54 -26.19 4.69
CA ASP A 318 -15.31 -27.39 3.86
C ASP A 318 -15.14 -27.06 2.36
N THR A 319 -15.27 -25.78 1.98
CA THR A 319 -15.25 -25.35 0.57
C THR A 319 -13.93 -24.72 0.19
#